data_c2cc8a70d02a468e7f5eee20c0a1699b
#
_entry.id   c2cc8a70d02a468e7f5eee20c0a1699b
#
_cell.length_a   1.000
_cell.length_b   1.000
_cell.length_c   1.000
_cell.angle_alpha   90.00
_cell.angle_beta   90.00
_cell.angle_gamma   90.00
#
_symmetry.space_group_name_H-M   'P 1'
#
loop_
_entity.id
_entity.type
_entity.pdbx_description
1 polymer ?
#
loop_
_entity_poly.entity_id
_entity_poly.type
_entity_poly.pdbx_seq_one_letter_code
_entity_poly.pdbx_strand_id
1 'polypeptide(L)'
;MRLKTYIIVCSIVFVLQTFITSLLPLVRGVDPLLCIILAVVFIFREEDLIKPIVVTAFFSLAKDLFFNQYIGVSVISLIVAVSFVLFIRKTINTESLVTDAGISAIAIMTYSSCYWLMYRLLGSPYTYFYMLKRLPLVLIIEVVITEVILYFLINKVVQARRDGYFK
;
A
#
# COMPACT_ATOMS: atom_id res chain seq x y z
N MET A 1 8.06 -11.23 -10.19
CA MET A 1 6.77 -10.98 -10.86
C MET A 1 7.02 -10.23 -12.16
N ARG A 2 6.39 -10.59 -13.30
CA ARG A 2 6.59 -9.86 -14.55
C ARG A 2 5.99 -8.46 -14.40
N LEU A 3 6.74 -7.41 -14.76
CA LEU A 3 6.29 -6.01 -14.64
C LEU A 3 4.93 -5.76 -15.29
N LYS A 4 4.67 -6.41 -16.45
CA LYS A 4 3.38 -6.35 -17.14
C LYS A 4 2.21 -6.80 -16.26
N THR A 5 2.37 -7.91 -15.54
CA THR A 5 1.34 -8.43 -14.62
C THR A 5 1.08 -7.46 -13.47
N TYR A 6 2.13 -6.82 -12.95
CA TYR A 6 2.00 -5.83 -11.88
C TYR A 6 1.21 -4.60 -12.34
N ILE A 7 1.52 -4.06 -13.52
CA ILE A 7 0.80 -2.93 -14.11
C ILE A 7 -0.69 -3.26 -14.29
N ILE A 8 -1.00 -4.45 -14.79
CA ILE A 8 -2.40 -4.89 -14.98
C ILE A 8 -3.13 -4.94 -13.63
N VAL A 9 -2.51 -5.51 -12.59
CA VAL A 9 -3.10 -5.58 -11.26
C VAL A 9 -3.35 -4.18 -10.70
N CYS A 10 -2.36 -3.29 -10.77
CA CYS A 10 -2.52 -1.90 -10.32
C CYS A 10 -3.62 -1.16 -11.10
N SER A 11 -3.74 -1.39 -12.41
CA SER A 11 -4.81 -0.79 -13.24
C SER A 11 -6.19 -1.29 -12.81
N ILE A 12 -6.35 -2.60 -12.61
CA ILE A 12 -7.62 -3.19 -12.15
C ILE A 12 -7.99 -2.62 -10.77
N VAL A 13 -7.04 -2.59 -9.85
CA VAL A 13 -7.27 -2.08 -8.49
C VAL A 13 -7.60 -0.59 -8.51
N PHE A 14 -6.94 0.21 -9.36
CA PHE A 14 -7.25 1.62 -9.53
C PHE A 14 -8.70 1.83 -9.99
N VAL A 15 -9.16 1.06 -10.98
CA VAL A 15 -10.55 1.12 -11.46
C VAL A 15 -11.52 0.66 -10.36
N LEU A 16 -11.24 -0.46 -9.69
CA LEU A 16 -12.08 -0.97 -8.61
C LEU A 16 -12.17 0.02 -7.44
N GLN A 17 -11.07 0.67 -7.07
CA GLN A 17 -11.06 1.69 -6.02
C GLN A 17 -12.03 2.83 -6.33
N THR A 18 -12.13 3.26 -7.58
CA THR A 18 -13.05 4.29 -8.03
C THR A 18 -14.51 3.89 -7.77
N PHE A 19 -14.86 2.64 -8.09
CA PHE A 19 -16.21 2.13 -7.86
C PHE A 19 -16.52 1.94 -6.37
N ILE A 20 -15.59 1.34 -5.62
CA ILE A 20 -15.77 1.03 -4.19
C ILE A 20 -15.92 2.32 -3.36
N THR A 21 -15.10 3.33 -3.62
CA THR A 21 -15.17 4.61 -2.88
C THR A 21 -16.44 5.40 -3.17
N SER A 22 -17.07 5.20 -4.35
CA SER A 22 -18.34 5.83 -4.68
C SER A 22 -19.53 5.10 -4.06
N LEU A 23 -19.49 3.76 -3.95
CA LEU A 23 -20.57 2.93 -3.43
C LEU A 23 -20.58 2.83 -1.89
N LEU A 24 -19.41 2.83 -1.26
CA LEU A 24 -19.26 2.60 0.19
C LEU A 24 -18.53 3.77 0.86
N PRO A 25 -19.25 4.78 1.36
CA PRO A 25 -18.65 5.94 2.03
C PRO A 25 -17.88 5.56 3.31
N LEU A 26 -18.16 4.42 3.92
CA LEU A 26 -17.43 3.85 5.06
C LEU A 26 -15.98 3.47 4.73
N VAL A 27 -15.71 3.08 3.49
CA VAL A 27 -14.39 2.64 3.00
C VAL A 27 -13.59 3.82 2.41
N ARG A 28 -14.14 5.03 2.42
CA ARG A 28 -13.40 6.23 2.04
C ARG A 28 -12.17 6.39 2.93
N GLY A 29 -10.99 6.32 2.34
CA GLY A 29 -9.72 6.42 3.05
C GLY A 29 -8.89 5.15 3.04
N VAL A 30 -9.47 4.01 2.64
CA VAL A 30 -8.70 2.80 2.35
C VAL A 30 -7.97 2.97 1.02
N ASP A 31 -6.68 2.69 1.02
CA ASP A 31 -5.82 2.77 -0.17
C ASP A 31 -5.31 1.38 -0.60
N PRO A 32 -6.05 0.69 -1.50
CA PRO A 32 -5.63 -0.63 -1.95
C PRO A 32 -4.29 -0.64 -2.70
N LEU A 33 -3.88 0.48 -3.29
CA LEU A 33 -2.56 0.60 -3.93
C LEU A 33 -1.44 0.53 -2.89
N LEU A 34 -1.64 1.13 -1.71
CA LEU A 34 -0.73 0.98 -0.58
C LEU A 34 -0.63 -0.49 -0.14
N CYS A 35 -1.75 -1.19 -0.01
CA CYS A 35 -1.76 -2.60 0.37
C CYS A 35 -0.97 -3.48 -0.61
N ILE A 36 -1.11 -3.26 -1.91
CA ILE A 36 -0.37 -4.01 -2.95
C ILE A 36 1.12 -3.77 -2.83
N ILE A 37 1.57 -2.51 -2.70
CA ILE A 37 3.00 -2.22 -2.64
C ILE A 37 3.61 -2.75 -1.34
N LEU A 38 2.90 -2.69 -0.21
CA LEU A 38 3.35 -3.29 1.05
C LEU A 38 3.54 -4.80 0.90
N ALA A 39 2.57 -5.52 0.34
CA ALA A 39 2.69 -6.96 0.10
C ALA A 39 3.87 -7.30 -0.84
N VAL A 40 4.12 -6.48 -1.86
CA VAL A 40 5.27 -6.64 -2.76
C VAL A 40 6.59 -6.37 -2.03
N VAL A 41 6.64 -5.33 -1.20
CA VAL A 41 7.82 -5.00 -0.39
C VAL A 41 8.19 -6.15 0.55
N PHE A 42 7.23 -6.88 1.11
CA PHE A 42 7.52 -8.03 1.99
C PHE A 42 8.12 -9.25 1.26
N ILE A 43 7.84 -9.43 -0.02
CA ILE A 43 8.26 -10.63 -0.77
C ILE A 43 9.56 -10.42 -1.54
N PHE A 44 9.74 -9.23 -2.14
CA PHE A 44 10.83 -8.97 -3.07
C PHE A 44 12.06 -8.36 -2.38
N ARG A 45 13.24 -8.57 -2.99
CA ARG A 45 14.50 -7.95 -2.56
C ARG A 45 14.51 -6.47 -2.94
N GLU A 46 15.28 -5.67 -2.22
CA GLU A 46 15.38 -4.22 -2.44
C GLU A 46 15.71 -3.84 -3.90
N GLU A 47 16.57 -4.62 -4.55
CA GLU A 47 16.99 -4.38 -5.95
C GLU A 47 15.84 -4.46 -6.94
N ASP A 48 14.83 -5.32 -6.67
CA ASP A 48 13.68 -5.54 -7.53
C ASP A 48 12.49 -4.60 -7.23
N LEU A 49 12.56 -3.80 -6.16
CA LEU A 49 11.46 -2.97 -5.68
C LEU A 49 11.30 -1.66 -6.43
N ILE A 50 12.35 -1.14 -7.05
CA ILE A 50 12.32 0.16 -7.73
C ILE A 50 11.19 0.22 -8.77
N LYS A 51 11.07 -0.81 -9.61
CA LYS A 51 10.03 -0.88 -10.65
C LYS A 51 8.61 -0.90 -10.09
N PRO A 52 8.25 -1.77 -9.13
CA PRO A 52 6.93 -1.73 -8.47
C PRO A 52 6.64 -0.39 -7.80
N ILE A 53 7.60 0.20 -7.10
CA ILE A 53 7.43 1.49 -6.42
C ILE A 53 7.09 2.59 -7.43
N VAL A 54 7.83 2.68 -8.52
CA VAL A 54 7.58 3.68 -9.58
C VAL A 54 6.19 3.50 -10.20
N VAL A 55 5.79 2.27 -10.50
CA VAL A 55 4.45 1.98 -11.05
C VAL A 55 3.37 2.38 -10.05
N THR A 56 3.49 1.99 -8.78
CA THR A 56 2.49 2.35 -7.77
C THR A 56 2.44 3.86 -7.54
N ALA A 57 3.59 4.54 -7.52
CA ALA A 57 3.66 5.99 -7.42
C ALA A 57 2.95 6.69 -8.59
N PHE A 58 3.10 6.15 -9.81
CA PHE A 58 2.36 6.66 -10.97
C PHE A 58 0.85 6.53 -10.81
N PHE A 59 0.34 5.36 -10.37
CA PHE A 59 -1.09 5.19 -10.11
C PHE A 59 -1.58 6.04 -8.93
N SER A 60 -0.76 6.23 -7.89
CA SER A 60 -1.08 7.12 -6.78
C SER A 60 -1.15 8.59 -7.22
N LEU A 61 -0.28 9.00 -8.16
CA LEU A 61 -0.35 10.33 -8.78
C LEU A 61 -1.64 10.48 -9.60
N ALA A 62 -1.98 9.47 -10.40
CA ALA A 62 -3.23 9.47 -11.16
C ALA A 62 -4.44 9.55 -10.22
N LYS A 63 -4.41 8.82 -9.09
CA LYS A 63 -5.45 8.93 -8.05
C LYS A 63 -5.59 10.37 -7.52
N ASP A 64 -4.47 11.03 -7.24
CA ASP A 64 -4.51 12.41 -6.75
C ASP A 64 -5.09 13.36 -7.80
N LEU A 65 -4.76 13.18 -9.07
CA LEU A 65 -5.27 14.00 -10.17
C LEU A 65 -6.79 13.87 -10.36
N PHE A 66 -7.36 12.67 -10.16
CA PHE A 66 -8.78 12.43 -10.44
C PHE A 66 -9.68 12.60 -9.21
N PHE A 67 -9.17 12.37 -7.99
CA PHE A 67 -10.01 12.22 -6.81
C PHE A 67 -9.62 13.12 -5.64
N ASN A 68 -8.41 13.66 -5.62
CA ASN A 68 -7.92 14.45 -4.51
C ASN A 68 -7.86 15.95 -4.86
N GLN A 69 -7.97 16.77 -3.82
CA GLN A 69 -7.90 18.23 -3.95
C GLN A 69 -6.47 18.71 -4.21
N TYR A 70 -5.47 17.94 -3.76
CA TYR A 70 -4.05 18.28 -3.88
C TYR A 70 -3.31 17.16 -4.56
N ILE A 71 -2.49 17.50 -5.55
CA ILE A 71 -1.72 16.55 -6.36
C ILE A 71 -0.41 16.19 -5.65
N GLY A 72 -0.05 14.91 -5.65
CA GLY A 72 1.24 14.42 -5.13
C GLY A 72 1.24 14.06 -3.65
N VAL A 73 0.20 14.35 -2.90
CA VAL A 73 0.12 14.05 -1.47
C VAL A 73 0.15 12.53 -1.22
N SER A 74 -0.61 11.76 -2.01
CA SER A 74 -0.61 10.29 -1.90
C SER A 74 0.75 9.70 -2.27
N VAL A 75 1.43 10.25 -3.27
CA VAL A 75 2.75 9.78 -3.71
C VAL A 75 3.80 9.99 -2.63
N ILE A 76 3.86 11.19 -2.04
CA ILE A 76 4.81 11.51 -0.97
C ILE A 76 4.56 10.60 0.24
N SER A 77 3.30 10.47 0.65
CA SER A 77 2.93 9.62 1.79
C SER A 77 3.26 8.15 1.55
N LEU A 78 3.08 7.65 0.32
CA LEU A 78 3.43 6.29 -0.08
C LEU A 78 4.95 6.07 -0.03
N ILE A 79 5.75 6.99 -0.56
CA ILE A 79 7.20 6.88 -0.55
C ILE A 79 7.72 6.87 0.90
N VAL A 80 7.20 7.75 1.76
CA VAL A 80 7.57 7.79 3.19
C VAL A 80 7.22 6.47 3.87
N ALA A 81 6.01 5.93 3.67
CA ALA A 81 5.59 4.68 4.27
C ALA A 81 6.45 3.49 3.80
N VAL A 82 6.70 3.38 2.49
CA VAL A 82 7.55 2.31 1.92
C VAL A 82 8.99 2.42 2.42
N SER A 83 9.57 3.62 2.46
CA SER A 83 10.92 3.85 2.97
C SER A 83 11.03 3.43 4.44
N PHE A 84 10.01 3.71 5.23
CA PHE A 84 9.95 3.32 6.64
C PHE A 84 9.89 1.80 6.81
N VAL A 85 9.09 1.10 6.00
CA VAL A 85 9.05 -0.37 6.00
C VAL A 85 10.39 -0.96 5.62
N LEU A 86 11.04 -0.45 4.58
CA LEU A 86 12.37 -0.91 4.16
C LEU A 86 13.41 -0.72 5.27
N PHE A 87 13.33 0.37 6.02
CA PHE A 87 14.19 0.61 7.17
C PHE A 87 13.96 -0.41 8.29
N ILE A 88 12.70 -0.69 8.64
CA ILE A 88 12.35 -1.67 9.68
C ILE A 88 12.79 -3.08 9.27
N ARG A 89 12.59 -3.48 8.01
CA ARG A 89 12.98 -4.81 7.51
C ARG A 89 14.48 -5.09 7.61
N LYS A 90 15.33 -4.08 7.59
CA LYS A 90 16.77 -4.25 7.82
C LYS A 90 17.10 -4.63 9.25
N THR A 91 16.22 -4.30 10.19
CA THR A 91 16.45 -4.47 11.63
C THR A 91 15.71 -5.69 12.19
N ILE A 92 14.56 -6.03 11.61
CA ILE A 92 13.68 -7.10 12.10
C ILE A 92 13.58 -8.22 11.05
N ASN A 93 13.83 -9.47 11.47
CA ASN A 93 13.58 -10.65 10.63
C ASN A 93 12.07 -10.85 10.44
N THR A 94 11.60 -10.71 9.20
CA THR A 94 10.20 -10.90 8.81
C THR A 94 9.96 -12.35 8.40
N GLU A 95 9.90 -13.27 9.37
CA GLU A 95 9.62 -14.70 9.12
C GLU A 95 8.22 -15.11 9.60
N SER A 96 7.47 -14.20 10.22
CA SER A 96 6.18 -14.48 10.83
C SER A 96 5.10 -13.57 10.27
N LEU A 97 3.94 -14.14 9.91
CA LEU A 97 2.74 -13.38 9.48
C LEU A 97 2.34 -12.31 10.51
N VAL A 98 2.52 -12.59 11.80
CA VAL A 98 2.20 -11.63 12.87
C VAL A 98 3.14 -10.43 12.80
N THR A 99 4.41 -10.65 12.50
CA THR A 99 5.40 -9.57 12.34
C THR A 99 5.07 -8.73 11.12
N ASP A 100 4.70 -9.36 10.00
CA ASP A 100 4.32 -8.67 8.77
C ASP A 100 3.06 -7.82 8.96
N ALA A 101 2.04 -8.35 9.66
CA ALA A 101 0.84 -7.60 10.02
C ALA A 101 1.17 -6.40 10.92
N GLY A 102 2.06 -6.56 11.88
CA GLY A 102 2.51 -5.47 12.75
C GLY A 102 3.23 -4.36 11.98
N ILE A 103 4.15 -4.73 11.08
CA ILE A 103 4.88 -3.78 10.23
C ILE A 103 3.92 -3.09 9.25
N SER A 104 2.97 -3.83 8.66
CA SER A 104 1.92 -3.27 7.80
C SER A 104 1.08 -2.24 8.53
N ALA A 105 0.67 -2.54 9.78
CA ALA A 105 -0.09 -1.60 10.60
C ALA A 105 0.69 -0.30 10.85
N ILE A 106 1.97 -0.39 11.20
CA ILE A 106 2.82 0.79 11.40
C ILE A 106 3.00 1.57 10.10
N ALA A 107 3.17 0.89 8.96
CA ALA A 107 3.28 1.52 7.65
C ALA A 107 2.02 2.30 7.28
N ILE A 108 0.83 1.72 7.52
CA ILE A 108 -0.46 2.36 7.27
C ILE A 108 -0.65 3.58 8.18
N MET A 109 -0.26 3.49 9.45
CA MET A 109 -0.26 4.64 10.37
C MET A 109 0.66 5.75 9.88
N THR A 110 1.87 5.40 9.43
CA THR A 110 2.84 6.35 8.89
C THR A 110 2.30 7.03 7.63
N TYR A 111 1.72 6.27 6.71
CA TYR A 111 1.06 6.78 5.51
C TYR A 111 -0.06 7.77 5.86
N SER A 112 -0.98 7.38 6.73
CA SER A 112 -2.13 8.20 7.13
C SER A 112 -1.69 9.49 7.84
N SER A 113 -0.67 9.41 8.71
CA SER A 113 -0.14 10.58 9.41
C SER A 113 0.57 11.54 8.46
N CYS A 114 1.36 11.02 7.53
CA CYS A 114 2.03 11.82 6.50
C CYS A 114 1.00 12.49 5.58
N TYR A 115 -0.01 11.73 5.15
CA TYR A 115 -1.11 12.23 4.32
C TYR A 115 -1.85 13.38 5.00
N TRP A 116 -2.23 13.21 6.29
CA TRP A 116 -2.86 14.27 7.06
C TRP A 116 -1.95 15.50 7.20
N LEU A 117 -0.67 15.30 7.50
CA LEU A 117 0.31 16.39 7.66
C LEU A 117 0.42 17.22 6.37
N MET A 118 0.53 16.55 5.21
CA MET A 118 0.57 17.23 3.92
C MET A 118 -0.69 18.06 3.65
N TYR A 119 -1.87 17.47 3.91
CA TYR A 119 -3.13 18.21 3.79
C TYR A 119 -3.19 19.43 4.71
N ARG A 120 -2.69 19.29 5.94
CA ARG A 120 -2.65 20.39 6.91
C ARG A 120 -1.72 21.52 6.45
N LEU A 121 -0.56 21.19 5.91
CA LEU A 121 0.39 22.16 5.35
C LEU A 121 -0.17 22.91 4.14
N LEU A 122 -1.03 22.25 3.37
CA LEU A 122 -1.72 22.84 2.20
C LEU A 122 -2.99 23.65 2.56
N GLY A 123 -3.24 23.87 3.86
CA GLY A 123 -4.34 24.72 4.33
C GLY A 123 -5.68 24.02 4.56
N SER A 124 -5.71 22.69 4.54
CA SER A 124 -6.93 21.95 4.84
C SER A 124 -7.38 22.12 6.30
N PRO A 125 -8.69 22.33 6.56
CA PRO A 125 -9.23 22.49 7.91
C PRO A 125 -9.32 21.19 8.70
N TYR A 126 -8.99 20.03 8.11
CA TYR A 126 -9.14 18.74 8.77
C TYR A 126 -8.26 18.60 10.01
N THR A 127 -8.91 18.35 11.14
CA THR A 127 -8.25 18.15 12.44
C THR A 127 -7.67 16.74 12.53
N TYR A 128 -6.52 16.58 13.19
CA TYR A 128 -5.89 15.27 13.45
C TYR A 128 -6.84 14.28 14.14
N PHE A 129 -7.70 14.77 15.02
CA PHE A 129 -8.68 13.97 15.71
C PHE A 129 -9.72 13.31 14.78
N TYR A 130 -10.08 13.98 13.68
CA TYR A 130 -10.98 13.39 12.67
C TYR A 130 -10.31 12.21 11.94
N MET A 131 -9.03 12.34 11.62
CA MET A 131 -8.24 11.25 11.07
C MET A 131 -8.16 10.09 12.06
N LEU A 132 -7.85 10.39 13.33
CA LEU A 132 -7.68 9.37 14.37
C LEU A 132 -8.95 8.54 14.62
N LYS A 133 -10.13 9.14 14.52
CA LYS A 133 -11.42 8.40 14.64
C LYS A 133 -11.62 7.37 13.53
N ARG A 134 -11.13 7.63 12.33
CA ARG A 134 -11.28 6.71 11.18
C ARG A 134 -10.15 5.69 11.06
N LEU A 135 -9.01 6.03 11.62
CA LEU A 135 -7.78 5.24 11.50
C LEU A 135 -7.95 3.77 11.95
N PRO A 136 -8.62 3.41 13.06
CA PRO A 136 -8.75 2.01 13.45
C PRO A 136 -9.47 1.15 12.42
N LEU A 137 -10.55 1.67 11.82
CA LEU A 137 -11.32 0.95 10.82
C LEU A 137 -10.52 0.79 9.53
N VAL A 138 -9.89 1.86 9.05
CA VAL A 138 -9.03 1.84 7.86
C VAL A 138 -7.87 0.85 8.07
N LEU A 139 -7.22 0.91 9.24
CA LEU A 139 -6.09 0.06 9.59
C LEU A 139 -6.47 -1.42 9.55
N ILE A 140 -7.58 -1.81 10.18
CA ILE A 140 -8.04 -3.21 10.18
C ILE A 140 -8.27 -3.69 8.74
N ILE A 141 -8.98 -2.90 7.93
CA ILE A 141 -9.31 -3.27 6.55
C ILE A 141 -8.02 -3.39 5.71
N GLU A 142 -7.13 -2.41 5.79
CA GLU A 142 -5.90 -2.39 4.98
C GLU A 142 -4.91 -3.49 5.38
N VAL A 143 -4.76 -3.77 6.68
CA VAL A 143 -3.94 -4.89 7.15
C VAL A 143 -4.49 -6.21 6.63
N VAL A 144 -5.81 -6.45 6.76
CA VAL A 144 -6.43 -7.69 6.25
C VAL A 144 -6.24 -7.82 4.73
N ILE A 145 -6.45 -6.75 3.97
CA ILE A 145 -6.22 -6.76 2.51
C ILE A 145 -4.75 -7.06 2.20
N THR A 146 -3.81 -6.43 2.91
CA THR A 146 -2.36 -6.65 2.71
C THR A 146 -1.99 -8.11 2.98
N GLU A 147 -2.46 -8.69 4.08
CA GLU A 147 -2.19 -10.10 4.45
C GLU A 147 -2.80 -11.08 3.44
N VAL A 148 -4.01 -10.83 2.96
CA VAL A 148 -4.65 -11.65 1.92
C VAL A 148 -3.83 -11.60 0.62
N ILE A 149 -3.41 -10.42 0.18
CA ILE A 149 -2.58 -10.26 -1.01
C ILE A 149 -1.23 -10.96 -0.82
N LEU A 150 -0.61 -10.79 0.35
CA LEU A 150 0.66 -11.42 0.72
C LEU A 150 0.55 -12.95 0.64
N TYR A 151 -0.49 -13.54 1.21
CA TYR A 151 -0.74 -14.97 1.17
C TYR A 151 -0.86 -15.51 -0.28
N PHE A 152 -1.63 -14.83 -1.12
CA PHE A 152 -1.75 -15.22 -2.53
C PHE A 152 -0.45 -15.08 -3.31
N LEU A 153 0.34 -14.05 -3.04
CA LEU A 153 1.63 -13.83 -3.69
C LEU A 153 2.66 -14.87 -3.27
N ILE A 154 2.73 -15.21 -1.98
CA ILE A 154 3.63 -16.25 -1.46
C ILE A 154 3.32 -17.59 -2.13
N ASN A 155 2.06 -17.99 -2.18
CA ASN A 155 1.65 -19.25 -2.82
C ASN A 155 2.04 -19.30 -4.30
N LYS A 156 1.87 -18.20 -5.04
CA LYS A 156 2.32 -18.12 -6.44
C LYS A 156 3.83 -18.20 -6.59
N VAL A 157 4.58 -17.56 -5.71
CA VAL A 157 6.06 -17.60 -5.76
C VAL A 157 6.58 -18.99 -5.40
N VAL A 158 5.98 -19.65 -4.41
CA VAL A 158 6.32 -21.02 -4.02
C VAL A 158 6.01 -22.01 -5.15
N GLN A 159 4.84 -21.90 -5.80
CA GLN A 159 4.48 -22.72 -6.95
C GLN A 159 5.44 -22.52 -8.13
N ALA A 160 5.76 -21.27 -8.47
CA ALA A 160 6.68 -20.97 -9.56
C ALA A 160 8.11 -21.49 -9.31
N ARG A 161 8.57 -21.57 -8.04
CA ARG A 161 9.82 -22.23 -7.68
C ARG A 161 9.74 -23.75 -7.84
N ARG A 162 8.65 -24.37 -7.41
CA ARG A 162 8.43 -25.84 -7.60
C ARG A 162 8.49 -26.22 -9.08
N ASP A 163 7.76 -25.49 -9.94
CA ASP A 163 7.71 -25.77 -11.38
C ASP A 163 9.07 -25.55 -12.07
N GLY A 164 9.94 -24.71 -11.52
CA GLY A 164 11.31 -24.49 -12.00
C GLY A 164 12.32 -25.59 -11.61
N TYR A 165 12.05 -26.36 -10.55
CA TYR A 165 12.90 -27.46 -10.13
C TYR A 165 12.59 -28.79 -10.85
N PHE A 166 11.46 -28.90 -11.54
CA PHE A 166 11.05 -30.09 -12.27
C PHE A 166 11.22 -29.96 -13.81
N LYS A 167 11.90 -28.94 -14.27
CA LYS A 167 12.36 -28.80 -15.65
C LYS A 167 13.88 -28.91 -15.71
#